data_278271822c991cbc9b6fd446f85fcfeb
#
_entry.id   278271822c991cbc9b6fd446f85fcfeb
#
_cell.length_a   1.000
_cell.length_b   1.000
_cell.length_c   1.000
_cell.angle_alpha   90.00
_cell.angle_beta   90.00
_cell.angle_gamma   90.00
#
_symmetry.space_group_name_H-M   'P 1'
#
loop_
_entity.id
_entity.type
_entity.pdbx_description
1 polymer ?
#
loop_
_entity_poly.entity_id
_entity_poly.type
_entity_poly.pdbx_seq_one_letter_code
_entity_poly.pdbx_strand_id
1 'polypeptide(L)'
;AGYAYAHRHMERAAYQWNAELSIYLAPRFRGAGLGTALYTALIEILRQMHVRNAYGCVTLPNEGSAGLHKSMGFSLLGIFHHTGYKLGAWHDVGWFERPVCQGSEAPLPLLSVQDISDGQIRDILAHCKRLIQTDVLEGRV
;
A
#
# COMPACT_ATOMS: atom_id res chain seq x y z
N ALA A 1 1.65 -16.61 3.20
CA ALA A 1 2.03 -15.90 1.97
C ALA A 1 2.40 -14.44 2.27
N GLY A 2 1.47 -13.64 2.74
CA GLY A 2 1.71 -12.26 3.06
C GLY A 2 0.43 -11.49 3.36
N TYR A 3 0.58 -10.24 3.70
CA TYR A 3 -0.54 -9.32 3.95
C TYR A 3 -0.13 -7.88 3.68
N ALA A 4 -1.13 -7.04 3.44
CA ALA A 4 -0.97 -5.60 3.39
C ALA A 4 -2.05 -4.94 4.24
N TYR A 5 -1.74 -3.78 4.79
CA TYR A 5 -2.70 -2.99 5.55
C TYR A 5 -2.44 -1.51 5.37
N ALA A 6 -3.45 -0.72 5.71
CA ALA A 6 -3.34 0.73 5.76
C ALA A 6 -3.81 1.24 7.11
N HIS A 7 -3.20 2.32 7.55
CA HIS A 7 -3.62 3.06 8.74
C HIS A 7 -3.54 4.56 8.46
N ARG A 8 -4.14 5.33 9.34
CA ARG A 8 -4.09 6.79 9.23
C ARG A 8 -2.64 7.27 9.32
N HIS A 9 -2.22 8.09 8.35
CA HIS A 9 -0.82 8.54 8.28
C HIS A 9 -0.48 9.56 9.36
N MET A 10 -1.37 10.54 9.61
CA MET A 10 -1.18 11.57 10.63
C MET A 10 -2.44 11.76 11.46
N GLU A 11 -2.27 12.02 12.75
CA GLU A 11 -3.37 12.06 13.74
C GLU A 11 -4.27 13.27 13.65
N ARG A 12 -3.72 14.44 13.27
CA ARG A 12 -4.50 15.69 13.24
C ARG A 12 -5.65 15.59 12.23
N ALA A 13 -6.80 16.15 12.61
CA ALA A 13 -8.01 16.08 11.79
C ALA A 13 -7.85 16.68 10.38
N ALA A 14 -7.03 17.71 10.22
CA ALA A 14 -6.72 18.30 8.92
C ALA A 14 -6.09 17.31 7.93
N TYR A 15 -5.45 16.24 8.41
CA TYR A 15 -4.71 15.27 7.61
C TYR A 15 -5.38 13.90 7.56
N GLN A 16 -6.65 13.80 7.93
CA GLN A 16 -7.36 12.52 8.08
C GLN A 16 -7.55 11.75 6.77
N TRP A 17 -7.44 12.40 5.61
CA TRP A 17 -7.62 11.78 4.29
C TRP A 17 -6.35 11.13 3.73
N ASN A 18 -5.34 10.94 4.55
CA ASN A 18 -4.07 10.34 4.15
C ASN A 18 -3.88 9.00 4.86
N ALA A 19 -3.45 7.99 4.10
CA ALA A 19 -3.21 6.66 4.63
C ALA A 19 -1.76 6.24 4.38
N GLU A 20 -1.16 5.57 5.35
CA GLU A 20 0.13 4.89 5.19
C GLU A 20 -0.11 3.41 4.98
N LEU A 21 0.52 2.85 3.94
CA LEU A 21 0.40 1.46 3.55
C LEU A 21 1.64 0.69 3.95
N SER A 22 1.43 -0.53 4.41
CA SER A 22 2.51 -1.48 4.68
C SER A 22 2.21 -2.82 4.03
N ILE A 23 3.25 -3.51 3.58
CA ILE A 23 3.14 -4.83 2.96
C ILE A 23 4.25 -5.75 3.46
N TYR A 24 3.89 -6.99 3.73
CA TYR A 24 4.81 -8.05 4.15
C TYR A 24 4.54 -9.31 3.34
N LEU A 25 5.56 -9.79 2.64
CA LEU A 25 5.50 -11.01 1.84
C LEU A 25 6.56 -11.99 2.31
N ALA A 26 6.15 -13.24 2.52
CA ALA A 26 7.11 -14.32 2.76
C ALA A 26 8.02 -14.46 1.52
N PRO A 27 9.33 -14.68 1.69
CA PRO A 27 10.29 -14.65 0.59
C PRO A 27 9.91 -15.52 -0.61
N ARG A 28 9.37 -16.71 -0.36
CA ARG A 28 8.96 -17.68 -1.41
C ARG A 28 7.79 -17.21 -2.28
N PHE A 29 7.06 -16.16 -1.86
CA PHE A 29 5.93 -15.61 -2.60
C PHE A 29 6.27 -14.29 -3.30
N ARG A 30 7.50 -13.84 -3.22
CA ARG A 30 7.94 -12.62 -3.90
C ARG A 30 8.07 -12.88 -5.39
N GLY A 31 7.83 -11.83 -6.19
CA GLY A 31 7.94 -11.90 -7.65
C GLY A 31 6.79 -12.60 -8.37
N ALA A 32 5.74 -13.02 -7.65
CA ALA A 32 4.60 -13.75 -8.23
C ALA A 32 3.34 -12.87 -8.42
N GLY A 33 3.48 -11.56 -8.37
CA GLY A 33 2.35 -10.62 -8.52
C GLY A 33 1.54 -10.41 -7.24
N LEU A 34 1.87 -11.08 -6.13
CA LEU A 34 1.09 -10.99 -4.90
C LEU A 34 1.15 -9.59 -4.28
N GLY A 35 2.33 -8.94 -4.29
CA GLY A 35 2.48 -7.58 -3.80
C GLY A 35 1.65 -6.58 -4.60
N THR A 36 1.67 -6.69 -5.92
CA THR A 36 0.86 -5.87 -6.82
C THR A 36 -0.64 -6.10 -6.57
N ALA A 37 -1.07 -7.35 -6.42
CA ALA A 37 -2.46 -7.68 -6.14
C ALA A 37 -2.94 -7.09 -4.81
N LEU A 38 -2.17 -7.25 -3.74
CA LEU A 38 -2.50 -6.73 -2.41
C LEU A 38 -2.58 -5.19 -2.41
N TYR A 39 -1.59 -4.51 -3.00
CA TYR A 39 -1.59 -3.05 -3.04
C TYR A 39 -2.68 -2.51 -3.95
N THR A 40 -2.95 -3.14 -5.09
CA THR A 40 -4.06 -2.73 -5.97
C THR A 40 -5.39 -2.83 -5.24
N ALA A 41 -5.65 -3.94 -4.56
CA ALA A 41 -6.88 -4.11 -3.78
C ALA A 41 -7.00 -3.06 -2.68
N LEU A 42 -5.92 -2.83 -1.92
CA LEU A 42 -5.91 -1.88 -0.83
C LEU A 42 -6.15 -0.45 -1.32
N ILE A 43 -5.50 -0.04 -2.41
CA ILE A 43 -5.68 1.29 -3.00
C ILE A 43 -7.11 1.49 -3.53
N GLU A 44 -7.71 0.47 -4.16
CA GLU A 44 -9.09 0.57 -4.62
C GLU A 44 -10.07 0.69 -3.45
N ILE A 45 -9.86 -0.04 -2.37
CA ILE A 45 -10.66 0.10 -1.15
C ILE A 45 -10.50 1.51 -0.55
N LEU A 46 -9.28 2.01 -0.46
CA LEU A 46 -9.00 3.37 0.02
C LEU A 46 -9.65 4.44 -0.85
N ARG A 47 -9.72 4.22 -2.16
CA ARG A 47 -10.43 5.12 -3.08
C ARG A 47 -11.92 5.19 -2.76
N GLN A 48 -12.55 4.06 -2.50
CA GLN A 48 -13.96 3.99 -2.07
C GLN A 48 -14.19 4.67 -0.72
N MET A 49 -13.17 4.72 0.13
CA MET A 49 -13.21 5.40 1.43
C MET A 49 -12.96 6.91 1.35
N HIS A 50 -12.73 7.45 0.16
CA HIS A 50 -12.40 8.86 -0.10
C HIS A 50 -11.03 9.28 0.43
N VAL A 51 -10.08 8.37 0.54
CA VAL A 51 -8.69 8.68 0.89
C VAL A 51 -8.05 9.49 -0.23
N ARG A 52 -7.33 10.53 0.14
CA ARG A 52 -6.70 11.48 -0.81
C ARG A 52 -5.35 10.98 -1.32
N ASN A 53 -4.46 10.62 -0.40
CA ASN A 53 -3.12 10.17 -0.72
C ASN A 53 -2.76 8.90 0.05
N ALA A 54 -1.96 8.05 -0.59
CA ALA A 54 -1.33 6.90 0.03
C ALA A 54 0.17 7.14 0.16
N TYR A 55 0.72 6.76 1.29
CA TYR A 55 2.16 6.86 1.58
C TYR A 55 2.74 5.49 1.89
N GLY A 56 3.98 5.30 1.51
CA GLY A 56 4.77 4.12 1.88
C GLY A 56 6.07 4.53 2.53
N CYS A 57 6.45 3.86 3.61
CA CYS A 57 7.70 4.05 4.33
C CYS A 57 8.57 2.82 4.14
N VAL A 58 9.72 2.99 3.49
CA VAL A 58 10.61 1.88 3.14
C VAL A 58 11.96 2.07 3.80
N THR A 59 12.35 1.12 4.65
CA THR A 59 13.72 1.08 5.20
C THR A 59 14.69 0.68 4.11
N LEU A 60 15.66 1.53 3.85
CA LEU A 60 16.65 1.35 2.78
C LEU A 60 17.93 0.67 3.29
N PRO A 61 18.68 -0.05 2.44
CA PRO A 61 18.31 -0.43 1.08
C PRO A 61 17.24 -1.53 1.05
N ASN A 62 16.28 -1.41 0.17
CA ASN A 62 15.30 -2.46 -0.13
C ASN A 62 14.76 -2.26 -1.54
N GLU A 63 15.48 -2.76 -2.53
CA GLU A 63 15.13 -2.61 -3.95
C GLU A 63 13.80 -3.25 -4.31
N GLY A 64 13.47 -4.38 -3.68
CA GLY A 64 12.19 -5.05 -3.92
C GLY A 64 10.99 -4.21 -3.51
N SER A 65 11.03 -3.64 -2.31
CA SER A 65 9.95 -2.78 -1.83
C SER A 65 9.91 -1.44 -2.57
N ALA A 66 11.07 -0.81 -2.79
CA ALA A 66 11.13 0.43 -3.56
C ALA A 66 10.63 0.23 -5.00
N GLY A 67 10.99 -0.89 -5.64
CA GLY A 67 10.53 -1.24 -6.97
C GLY A 67 9.03 -1.47 -7.03
N LEU A 68 8.46 -2.16 -6.03
CA LEU A 68 7.01 -2.34 -5.93
C LEU A 68 6.28 -1.00 -5.83
N HIS A 69 6.73 -0.11 -4.95
CA HIS A 69 6.11 1.21 -4.80
C HIS A 69 6.15 2.00 -6.11
N LYS A 70 7.30 2.04 -6.79
CA LYS A 70 7.43 2.71 -8.10
C LYS A 70 6.51 2.10 -9.15
N SER A 71 6.44 0.76 -9.24
CA SER A 71 5.56 0.07 -10.20
C SER A 71 4.08 0.33 -9.93
N MET A 72 3.72 0.60 -8.68
CA MET A 72 2.36 0.94 -8.25
C MET A 72 2.03 2.44 -8.36
N GLY A 73 2.89 3.23 -8.98
CA GLY A 73 2.66 4.66 -9.20
C GLY A 73 3.04 5.57 -8.03
N PHE A 74 3.78 5.06 -7.06
CA PHE A 74 4.34 5.89 -5.99
C PHE A 74 5.59 6.63 -6.48
N SER A 75 5.76 7.85 -6.02
CA SER A 75 6.95 8.66 -6.24
C SER A 75 7.73 8.85 -4.95
N LEU A 76 9.06 8.79 -5.02
CA LEU A 76 9.91 9.07 -3.87
C LEU A 76 9.82 10.56 -3.53
N LEU A 77 9.41 10.89 -2.32
CA LEU A 77 9.36 12.25 -1.80
C LEU A 77 10.69 12.70 -1.21
N GLY A 78 11.35 11.82 -0.49
CA GLY A 78 12.58 12.13 0.21
C GLY A 78 13.09 10.98 1.05
N ILE A 79 14.26 11.18 1.61
CA ILE A 79 14.96 10.20 2.44
C ILE A 79 15.23 10.80 3.83
N PHE A 80 14.81 10.07 4.86
CA PHE A 80 15.17 10.38 6.25
C PHE A 80 16.42 9.59 6.60
N HIS A 81 17.46 10.31 6.96
CA HIS A 81 18.77 9.71 7.21
C HIS A 81 18.88 9.15 8.63
N HIS A 82 19.44 7.93 8.74
CA HIS A 82 19.70 7.27 10.03
C HIS A 82 18.48 7.28 10.97
N THR A 83 17.32 6.95 10.43
CA THR A 83 16.05 7.03 11.16
C THR A 83 15.67 5.70 11.81
N GLY A 84 15.97 4.59 11.16
CA GLY A 84 15.67 3.25 11.67
C GLY A 84 16.92 2.53 12.16
N TYR A 85 16.87 1.96 13.36
CA TYR A 85 17.96 1.12 13.88
C TYR A 85 17.50 -0.35 13.92
N LYS A 86 18.16 -1.20 13.14
CA LYS A 86 17.91 -2.63 13.14
C LYS A 86 19.12 -3.42 12.67
N LEU A 87 19.18 -4.68 13.10
CA LEU A 87 20.29 -5.58 12.72
C LEU A 87 21.68 -4.96 12.99
N GLY A 88 21.81 -4.20 14.08
CA GLY A 88 23.07 -3.61 14.52
C GLY A 88 23.50 -2.38 13.74
N ALA A 89 22.64 -1.77 12.92
CA ALA A 89 22.99 -0.60 12.12
C ALA A 89 21.84 0.40 11.98
N TRP A 90 22.19 1.65 11.76
CA TRP A 90 21.28 2.70 11.36
C TRP A 90 20.96 2.59 9.87
N HIS A 91 19.70 2.80 9.53
CA HIS A 91 19.21 2.75 8.15
C HIS A 91 18.48 4.03 7.79
N ASP A 92 18.65 4.44 6.54
CA ASP A 92 17.85 5.50 5.94
C ASP A 92 16.44 4.96 5.65
N VAL A 93 15.47 5.88 5.61
CA VAL A 93 14.07 5.57 5.33
C VAL A 93 13.61 6.42 4.15
N GLY A 94 13.13 5.77 3.10
CA GLY A 94 12.52 6.42 1.94
C GLY A 94 11.02 6.57 2.14
N TRP A 95 10.49 7.77 1.86
CA TRP A 95 9.06 8.06 1.86
C TRP A 95 8.55 8.17 0.43
N PHE A 96 7.52 7.41 0.12
CA PHE A 96 6.86 7.35 -1.18
C PHE A 96 5.43 7.85 -1.07
N GLU A 97 4.93 8.50 -2.11
CA GLU A 97 3.57 9.06 -2.18
C GLU A 97 2.89 8.64 -3.47
N ARG A 98 1.61 8.33 -3.37
CA ARG A 98 0.72 8.15 -4.53
C ARG A 98 -0.62 8.85 -4.29
N PRO A 99 -1.08 9.73 -5.20
CA PRO A 99 -2.46 10.22 -5.17
C PRO A 99 -3.45 9.07 -5.36
N VAL A 100 -4.52 9.05 -4.57
CA VAL A 100 -5.61 8.07 -4.68
C VAL A 100 -6.85 8.72 -5.27
N CYS A 101 -7.36 9.77 -4.61
CA CYS A 101 -8.42 10.61 -5.15
C CYS A 101 -7.85 11.97 -5.51
N GLN A 102 -8.03 12.40 -6.75
CA GLN A 102 -7.53 13.68 -7.24
C GLN A 102 -8.65 14.70 -7.34
N GLY A 103 -8.28 15.97 -7.39
CA GLY A 103 -9.19 17.10 -7.53
C GLY A 103 -8.86 18.21 -6.53
N SER A 104 -9.32 19.41 -6.79
CA SER A 104 -9.14 20.60 -5.94
C SER A 104 -10.36 20.93 -5.09
N GLU A 105 -11.41 20.15 -5.23
CA GLU A 105 -12.66 20.35 -4.49
C GLU A 105 -12.50 19.97 -3.01
N ALA A 106 -13.45 20.44 -2.19
CA ALA A 106 -13.52 20.06 -0.80
C ALA A 106 -13.61 18.52 -0.68
N PRO A 107 -12.92 17.91 0.28
CA PRO A 107 -12.95 16.47 0.41
C PRO A 107 -14.31 15.97 0.86
N LEU A 108 -14.72 14.82 0.33
CA LEU A 108 -15.86 14.08 0.84
C LEU A 108 -15.53 13.53 2.24
N PRO A 109 -16.54 13.31 3.09
CA PRO A 109 -16.32 12.66 4.37
C PRO A 109 -15.57 11.34 4.22
N LEU A 110 -14.59 11.10 5.09
CA LEU A 110 -13.86 9.84 5.10
C LEU A 110 -14.80 8.72 5.56
N LEU A 111 -14.87 7.65 4.78
CA LEU A 111 -15.62 6.45 5.11
C LEU A 111 -14.72 5.42 5.79
N SER A 112 -15.31 4.52 6.57
CA SER A 112 -14.64 3.32 7.06
C SER A 112 -14.82 2.18 6.06
N VAL A 113 -14.03 1.12 6.19
CA VAL A 113 -14.18 -0.07 5.36
C VAL A 113 -15.56 -0.72 5.54
N GLN A 114 -16.17 -0.56 6.71
CA GLN A 114 -17.49 -1.07 7.03
C GLN A 114 -18.62 -0.36 6.27
N ASP A 115 -18.36 0.86 5.77
CA ASP A 115 -19.31 1.62 4.96
C ASP A 115 -19.32 1.16 3.50
N ILE A 116 -18.37 0.32 3.10
CA ILE A 116 -18.27 -0.23 1.74
C ILE A 116 -19.03 -1.56 1.72
N SER A 117 -19.87 -1.79 0.71
CA SER A 117 -20.63 -3.03 0.61
C SER A 117 -19.72 -4.26 0.43
N ASP A 118 -20.14 -5.38 0.98
CA ASP A 118 -19.41 -6.65 0.82
C ASP A 118 -19.27 -7.04 -0.65
N GLY A 119 -20.26 -6.71 -1.48
CA GLY A 119 -20.23 -6.94 -2.92
C GLY A 119 -19.10 -6.16 -3.61
N GLN A 120 -18.96 -4.89 -3.28
CA GLN A 120 -17.86 -4.05 -3.82
C GLN A 120 -16.49 -4.59 -3.41
N ILE A 121 -16.32 -5.00 -2.17
CA ILE A 121 -15.06 -5.59 -1.69
C ILE A 121 -14.77 -6.90 -2.41
N ARG A 122 -15.76 -7.78 -2.55
CA ARG A 122 -15.61 -9.04 -3.30
C ARG A 122 -15.19 -8.82 -4.74
N ASP A 123 -15.79 -7.84 -5.41
CA ASP A 123 -15.45 -7.52 -6.81
C ASP A 123 -14.02 -7.01 -6.94
N ILE A 124 -13.58 -6.14 -6.02
CA ILE A 124 -12.20 -5.65 -5.97
C ILE A 124 -11.23 -6.83 -5.78
N LEU A 125 -11.48 -7.68 -4.80
CA LEU A 125 -10.61 -8.83 -4.52
C LEU A 125 -10.59 -9.84 -5.68
N ALA A 126 -11.72 -10.12 -6.29
CA ALA A 126 -11.82 -11.01 -7.45
C ALA A 126 -11.03 -10.47 -8.64
N HIS A 127 -11.09 -9.16 -8.90
CA HIS A 127 -10.31 -8.51 -9.95
C HIS A 127 -8.81 -8.62 -9.66
N CYS A 128 -8.39 -8.28 -8.45
CA CYS A 128 -6.98 -8.28 -8.07
C CYS A 128 -6.37 -9.68 -8.01
N LYS A 129 -7.16 -10.70 -7.71
CA LYS A 129 -6.73 -12.09 -7.72
C LYS A 129 -6.14 -12.50 -9.07
N ARG A 130 -6.61 -11.93 -10.17
CA ARG A 130 -6.10 -12.20 -11.52
C ARG A 130 -4.67 -11.73 -11.73
N LEU A 131 -4.16 -10.85 -10.87
CA LEU A 131 -2.78 -10.35 -10.93
C LEU A 131 -1.77 -11.34 -10.33
N ILE A 132 -2.26 -12.37 -9.63
CA ILE A 132 -1.42 -13.38 -8.98
C ILE A 132 -1.17 -14.52 -9.96
N GLN A 133 0.09 -14.99 -10.04
CA GLN A 133 0.43 -16.13 -10.86
C GLN A 133 -0.26 -17.40 -10.38
N THR A 134 -0.76 -18.21 -11.31
CA THR A 134 -1.55 -19.42 -11.05
C THR A 134 -0.83 -20.39 -10.12
N ASP A 135 0.46 -20.57 -10.30
CA ASP A 135 1.27 -21.50 -9.48
C ASP A 135 1.24 -21.15 -7.99
N VAL A 136 1.18 -19.85 -7.67
CA VAL A 136 1.07 -19.38 -6.28
C VAL A 136 -0.31 -19.70 -5.72
N LEU A 137 -1.37 -19.54 -6.51
CA LEU A 137 -2.75 -19.83 -6.10
C LEU A 137 -2.98 -21.32 -5.84
N GLU A 138 -2.30 -22.18 -6.61
CA GLU A 138 -2.40 -23.63 -6.47
C GLU A 138 -1.44 -24.21 -5.43
N GLY A 139 -0.63 -23.37 -4.78
CA GLY A 139 0.34 -23.80 -3.76
C GLY A 139 1.51 -24.62 -4.33
N ARG A 140 1.80 -24.46 -5.61
CA ARG A 140 2.87 -25.19 -6.32
C ARG A 140 4.23 -24.50 -6.27
N VAL A 141 4.36 -23.50 -5.44
CA VAL A 141 5.61 -22.73 -5.32
C VAL A 141 6.38 -23.16 -4.08
#